data_505fb02f625620df9fa26995d7218782
#
_entry.id   505fb02f625620df9fa26995d7218782
#
_cell.length_a   1.000
_cell.length_b   1.000
_cell.length_c   1.000
_cell.angle_alpha   90.00
_cell.angle_beta   90.00
_cell.angle_gamma   90.00
#
_symmetry.space_group_name_H-M   'P 1'
#
loop_
_entity.id
_entity.type
_entity.pdbx_description
1 polymer ?
#
loop_
_entity_poly.entity_id
_entity_poly.type
_entity_poly.pdbx_seq_one_letter_code
_entity_poly.pdbx_strand_id
1 'polypeptide(L)'
;MIEPVNDFSTPVKRTPDEFKFIKLLCDGGVARMTLNRPEHNLLNEAMLREMAEGIDYAGERGDIKLIVLDSACKVFCGGIDVGEYTSQRVFQMLDAFHATFAGMLELGKPVICVVNGPAIGGGAELAAFGDLVIATPKARFAQPEISIGVFPPLASTILPFLVGPKIALELVLTGEPVTAERALELGMVNRLVPETQLEKTVADLVNRINSHSGPVLTMAKKAILGGIGMSLRDGLKHSMNIFLNELYRLEDSQEGLRALVEKRKPNWKNR
;
A
#
# COMPACT_ATOMS: atom_id res chain seq x y z
N MET A 1 -16.89 2.71 29.33
CA MET A 1 -17.52 3.33 28.17
C MET A 1 -16.58 4.47 27.75
N ILE A 2 -15.96 4.34 26.59
CA ILE A 2 -15.10 5.37 26.02
C ILE A 2 -16.03 6.21 25.14
N GLU A 3 -16.22 7.48 25.48
CA GLU A 3 -17.00 8.40 24.65
C GLU A 3 -16.27 8.61 23.31
N PRO A 4 -16.98 8.62 22.17
CA PRO A 4 -16.37 8.95 20.91
C PRO A 4 -15.95 10.42 20.93
N VAL A 5 -14.67 10.68 20.69
CA VAL A 5 -14.16 12.04 20.47
C VAL A 5 -14.65 12.50 19.11
N ASN A 6 -15.78 13.21 19.10
CA ASN A 6 -16.30 13.91 17.93
C ASN A 6 -15.84 15.37 18.01
N ASP A 7 -14.69 15.69 17.44
CA ASP A 7 -14.42 16.99 16.86
C ASP A 7 -13.40 16.84 15.72
N PHE A 8 -13.90 16.43 14.56
CA PHE A 8 -13.13 16.46 13.31
C PHE A 8 -13.34 17.82 12.66
N SER A 9 -12.61 18.84 13.14
CA SER A 9 -12.31 19.98 12.29
C SER A 9 -11.66 19.43 11.04
N THR A 10 -12.26 19.64 9.86
CA THR A 10 -11.75 19.19 8.56
C THR A 10 -10.28 19.63 8.48
N PRO A 11 -9.31 18.71 8.45
CA PRO A 11 -7.91 19.12 8.42
C PRO A 11 -7.69 19.94 7.15
N VAL A 12 -6.97 21.04 7.28
CA VAL A 12 -6.53 21.84 6.14
C VAL A 12 -5.70 20.92 5.26
N LYS A 13 -6.19 20.60 4.05
CA LYS A 13 -5.47 19.72 3.10
C LYS A 13 -4.17 20.42 2.71
N ARG A 14 -3.03 19.84 3.10
CA ARG A 14 -1.71 20.30 2.69
C ARG A 14 -1.47 19.96 1.21
N THR A 15 -0.69 20.79 0.53
CA THR A 15 -0.17 20.46 -0.80
C THR A 15 1.11 19.64 -0.69
N PRO A 16 1.48 18.85 -1.72
CA PRO A 16 2.69 18.03 -1.68
C PRO A 16 3.99 18.78 -1.32
N ASP A 17 4.08 20.05 -1.65
CA ASP A 17 5.26 20.88 -1.35
C ASP A 17 5.38 21.25 0.15
N GLU A 18 4.29 21.07 0.92
CA GLU A 18 4.25 21.35 2.36
C GLU A 18 4.59 20.13 3.22
N PHE A 19 4.73 18.94 2.62
CA PHE A 19 5.09 17.72 3.33
C PHE A 19 6.55 17.76 3.80
N LYS A 20 6.78 17.38 5.06
CA LYS A 20 8.10 17.40 5.71
C LYS A 20 8.74 16.02 5.78
N PHE A 21 7.92 14.99 5.95
CA PHE A 21 8.36 13.63 6.24
C PHE A 21 8.17 12.68 5.05
N ILE A 22 7.45 13.11 4.04
CA ILE A 22 7.35 12.41 2.76
C ILE A 22 7.64 13.38 1.61
N LYS A 23 8.00 12.82 0.45
CA LYS A 23 8.02 13.54 -0.82
C LYS A 23 6.97 12.91 -1.72
N LEU A 24 6.09 13.71 -2.30
CA LEU A 24 5.07 13.23 -3.24
C LEU A 24 5.27 13.88 -4.59
N LEU A 25 5.64 13.08 -5.59
CA LEU A 25 5.79 13.51 -6.98
C LEU A 25 4.72 12.83 -7.83
N CYS A 26 3.91 13.62 -8.52
CA CYS A 26 2.85 13.13 -9.41
C CYS A 26 3.19 13.49 -10.84
N ASP A 27 3.51 12.50 -11.67
CA ASP A 27 3.86 12.68 -13.07
C ASP A 27 3.49 11.46 -13.91
N GLY A 28 3.09 11.68 -15.17
CA GLY A 28 2.89 10.63 -16.15
C GLY A 28 1.94 9.50 -15.74
N GLY A 29 0.95 9.75 -14.89
CA GLY A 29 0.01 8.74 -14.39
C GLY A 29 0.43 8.04 -13.12
N VAL A 30 1.55 8.42 -12.53
CA VAL A 30 2.15 7.79 -11.34
C VAL A 30 2.29 8.82 -10.21
N ALA A 31 1.89 8.44 -9.00
CA ALA A 31 2.25 9.17 -7.79
C ALA A 31 3.37 8.41 -7.07
N ARG A 32 4.56 8.99 -6.98
CA ARG A 32 5.67 8.43 -6.21
C ARG A 32 5.72 9.11 -4.85
N MET A 33 5.41 8.34 -3.81
CA MET A 33 5.49 8.73 -2.41
C MET A 33 6.76 8.16 -1.81
N THR A 34 7.70 9.02 -1.45
CA THR A 34 8.99 8.62 -0.89
C THR A 34 9.02 8.98 0.59
N LEU A 35 9.18 7.96 1.45
CA LEU A 35 9.40 8.17 2.89
C LEU A 35 10.73 8.89 3.10
N ASN A 36 10.73 10.01 3.86
CA ASN A 36 11.89 10.90 3.99
C ASN A 36 12.02 11.48 5.38
N ARG A 37 12.02 10.61 6.41
CA ARG A 37 12.31 10.97 7.80
C ARG A 37 13.59 10.25 8.26
N PRO A 38 14.78 10.85 8.02
CA PRO A 38 16.06 10.25 8.39
C PRO A 38 16.13 9.97 9.90
N GLU A 39 16.85 8.95 10.33
CA GLU A 39 17.63 8.01 9.49
C GLU A 39 16.83 6.75 9.14
N HIS A 40 15.73 6.46 9.87
CA HIS A 40 15.08 5.15 9.89
C HIS A 40 13.62 5.21 9.42
N ASN A 41 13.12 6.36 8.98
CA ASN A 41 11.70 6.54 8.63
C ASN A 41 10.76 6.04 9.73
N LEU A 42 11.05 6.37 11.01
CA LEU A 42 10.17 6.01 12.09
C LEU A 42 8.84 6.76 11.93
N LEU A 43 7.73 6.04 11.99
CA LEU A 43 6.39 6.56 11.82
C LEU A 43 5.95 7.26 13.11
N ASN A 44 5.73 8.55 13.04
CA ASN A 44 5.04 9.32 14.05
C ASN A 44 3.70 9.84 13.52
N GLU A 45 2.85 10.37 14.40
CA GLU A 45 1.55 10.90 14.01
C GLU A 45 1.63 11.85 12.80
N ALA A 46 2.58 12.80 12.83
CA ALA A 46 2.71 13.81 11.77
C ALA A 46 3.05 13.18 10.40
N MET A 47 3.96 12.19 10.34
CA MET A 47 4.31 11.48 9.12
C MET A 47 3.13 10.64 8.61
N LEU A 48 2.42 9.96 9.51
CA LEU A 48 1.24 9.17 9.16
C LEU A 48 0.13 10.05 8.56
N ARG A 49 -0.10 11.23 9.13
CA ARG A 49 -1.06 12.20 8.57
C ARG A 49 -0.61 12.70 7.18
N GLU A 50 0.67 12.99 6.99
CA GLU A 50 1.18 13.35 5.65
C GLU A 50 1.00 12.21 4.65
N MET A 51 1.21 10.96 5.06
CA MET A 51 0.98 9.80 4.20
C MET A 51 -0.51 9.67 3.82
N ALA A 52 -1.42 9.79 4.80
CA ALA A 52 -2.86 9.74 4.54
C ALA A 52 -3.28 10.87 3.58
N GLU A 53 -2.87 12.11 3.81
CA GLU A 53 -3.15 13.25 2.93
C GLU A 53 -2.57 13.06 1.52
N GLY A 54 -1.36 12.50 1.42
CA GLY A 54 -0.73 12.19 0.14
C GLY A 54 -1.45 11.08 -0.64
N ILE A 55 -1.98 10.08 0.06
CA ILE A 55 -2.82 9.01 -0.51
C ILE A 55 -4.12 9.61 -1.04
N ASP A 56 -4.79 10.44 -0.24
CA ASP A 56 -6.02 11.13 -0.64
C ASP A 56 -5.78 12.04 -1.85
N TYR A 57 -4.71 12.83 -1.81
CA TYR A 57 -4.32 13.71 -2.92
C TYR A 57 -4.12 12.93 -4.23
N ALA A 58 -3.39 11.80 -4.17
CA ALA A 58 -3.20 10.93 -5.32
C ALA A 58 -4.51 10.22 -5.74
N GLY A 59 -5.36 9.90 -4.77
CA GLY A 59 -6.65 9.25 -4.95
C GLY A 59 -7.64 10.10 -5.75
N GLU A 60 -7.75 11.38 -5.40
CA GLU A 60 -8.67 12.34 -6.02
C GLU A 60 -8.27 12.73 -7.47
N ARG A 61 -7.03 12.49 -7.86
CA ARG A 61 -6.52 12.85 -9.20
C ARG A 61 -6.87 11.81 -10.25
N GLY A 62 -7.71 12.16 -11.19
CA GLY A 62 -8.11 11.28 -12.31
C GLY A 62 -6.97 10.94 -13.28
N ASP A 63 -5.89 11.74 -13.31
CA ASP A 63 -4.71 11.49 -14.12
C ASP A 63 -3.72 10.48 -13.48
N ILE A 64 -3.80 10.21 -12.18
CA ILE A 64 -2.98 9.22 -11.49
C ILE A 64 -3.64 7.84 -11.52
N LYS A 65 -2.88 6.82 -11.94
CA LYS A 65 -3.35 5.43 -12.09
C LYS A 65 -2.82 4.48 -11.02
N LEU A 66 -1.65 4.77 -10.45
CA LEU A 66 -1.00 3.95 -9.42
C LEU A 66 -0.11 4.80 -8.52
N ILE A 67 0.20 4.24 -7.35
CA ILE A 67 1.16 4.80 -6.39
C ILE A 67 2.40 3.90 -6.33
N VAL A 68 3.59 4.50 -6.25
CA VAL A 68 4.84 3.85 -5.85
C VAL A 68 5.20 4.40 -4.47
N LEU A 69 5.36 3.51 -3.50
CA LEU A 69 5.81 3.85 -2.15
C LEU A 69 7.23 3.33 -1.96
N ASP A 70 8.16 4.23 -1.71
CA ASP A 70 9.57 3.91 -1.52
C ASP A 70 10.21 4.71 -0.38
N SER A 71 11.51 4.59 -0.20
CA SER A 71 12.27 5.23 0.86
C SER A 71 13.50 5.95 0.33
N ALA A 72 13.74 7.16 0.81
CA ALA A 72 14.99 7.90 0.60
C ALA A 72 16.12 7.42 1.54
N CYS A 73 15.82 6.58 2.52
CA CYS A 73 16.76 6.08 3.53
C CYS A 73 17.28 4.69 3.18
N LYS A 74 18.34 4.26 3.89
CA LYS A 74 18.83 2.87 3.80
C LYS A 74 17.86 1.85 4.41
N VAL A 75 17.01 2.30 5.32
CA VAL A 75 15.90 1.54 5.93
C VAL A 75 14.63 1.92 5.17
N PHE A 76 13.82 0.94 4.80
CA PHE A 76 12.52 1.26 4.23
C PHE A 76 11.67 2.00 5.27
N CYS A 77 11.40 1.36 6.42
CA CYS A 77 10.71 1.97 7.55
C CYS A 77 10.99 1.16 8.83
N GLY A 78 11.46 1.84 9.86
CA GLY A 78 11.81 1.23 11.16
C GLY A 78 10.64 1.00 12.11
N GLY A 79 9.41 1.27 11.67
CA GLY A 79 8.20 1.09 12.48
C GLY A 79 7.77 2.36 13.20
N ILE A 80 6.84 2.19 14.15
CA ILE A 80 6.31 3.31 14.93
C ILE A 80 7.41 3.87 15.84
N ASP A 81 7.48 5.19 15.89
CA ASP A 81 8.35 5.91 16.84
C ASP A 81 7.89 5.60 18.27
N VAL A 82 8.76 4.99 19.07
CA VAL A 82 8.42 4.60 20.46
C VAL A 82 7.95 5.75 21.32
N GLY A 83 8.32 6.98 21.00
CA GLY A 83 7.84 8.19 21.66
C GLY A 83 6.34 8.45 21.48
N GLU A 84 5.69 7.78 20.53
CA GLU A 84 4.24 7.84 20.31
C GLU A 84 3.45 6.93 21.27
N TYR A 85 4.09 5.91 21.87
CA TYR A 85 3.45 4.98 22.81
C TYR A 85 3.30 5.57 24.22
N THR A 86 2.89 6.82 24.32
CA THR A 86 2.54 7.45 25.60
C THR A 86 1.02 7.53 25.75
N SER A 87 0.54 7.59 26.99
CA SER A 87 -0.90 7.71 27.28
C SER A 87 -1.56 8.95 26.63
N GLN A 88 -0.79 9.99 26.31
CA GLN A 88 -1.28 11.19 25.66
C GLN A 88 -1.30 11.10 24.12
N ARG A 89 -0.43 10.30 23.50
CA ARG A 89 -0.23 10.29 22.04
C ARG A 89 -0.72 9.05 21.34
N VAL A 90 -0.80 7.92 22.04
CA VAL A 90 -1.10 6.63 21.43
C VAL A 90 -2.41 6.62 20.65
N PHE A 91 -3.43 7.32 21.11
CA PHE A 91 -4.71 7.40 20.43
C PHE A 91 -4.64 8.15 19.11
N GLN A 92 -4.00 9.36 19.12
CA GLN A 92 -3.83 10.16 17.91
C GLN A 92 -2.94 9.46 16.89
N MET A 93 -1.87 8.82 17.37
CA MET A 93 -0.98 8.03 16.51
C MET A 93 -1.72 6.84 15.87
N LEU A 94 -2.49 6.07 16.66
CA LEU A 94 -3.26 4.94 16.13
C LEU A 94 -4.38 5.40 15.17
N ASP A 95 -4.99 6.55 15.41
CA ASP A 95 -5.96 7.16 14.51
C ASP A 95 -5.32 7.53 13.17
N ALA A 96 -4.17 8.21 13.19
CA ALA A 96 -3.41 8.55 11.99
C ALA A 96 -2.90 7.30 11.26
N PHE A 97 -2.48 6.28 12.00
CA PHE A 97 -2.07 4.99 11.49
C PHE A 97 -3.25 4.30 10.77
N HIS A 98 -4.39 4.20 11.44
CA HIS A 98 -5.60 3.64 10.84
C HIS A 98 -6.03 4.42 9.58
N ALA A 99 -6.03 5.76 9.62
CA ALA A 99 -6.40 6.59 8.48
C ALA A 99 -5.49 6.32 7.26
N THR A 100 -4.18 6.16 7.46
CA THR A 100 -3.22 5.84 6.39
C THR A 100 -3.59 4.53 5.69
N PHE A 101 -3.88 3.48 6.45
CA PHE A 101 -4.17 2.16 5.88
C PHE A 101 -5.59 2.03 5.34
N ALA A 102 -6.56 2.68 5.97
CA ALA A 102 -7.91 2.80 5.43
C ALA A 102 -7.87 3.52 4.08
N GLY A 103 -7.13 4.63 3.99
CA GLY A 103 -6.90 5.34 2.72
C GLY A 103 -6.28 4.45 1.65
N MET A 104 -5.27 3.64 1.98
CA MET A 104 -4.68 2.68 1.03
C MET A 104 -5.69 1.61 0.57
N LEU A 105 -6.56 1.15 1.46
CA LEU A 105 -7.59 0.15 1.14
C LEU A 105 -8.67 0.74 0.22
N GLU A 106 -9.12 1.95 0.51
CA GLU A 106 -10.19 2.64 -0.21
C GLU A 106 -9.72 3.28 -1.51
N LEU A 107 -8.42 3.55 -1.65
CA LEU A 107 -7.82 4.22 -2.79
C LEU A 107 -8.24 3.65 -4.16
N GLY A 108 -8.48 2.35 -4.24
CA GLY A 108 -8.79 1.67 -5.49
C GLY A 108 -7.62 1.57 -6.47
N LYS A 109 -6.63 2.46 -6.42
CA LYS A 109 -5.46 2.44 -7.30
C LYS A 109 -4.41 1.46 -6.79
N PRO A 110 -3.68 0.75 -7.68
CA PRO A 110 -2.58 -0.12 -7.28
C PRO A 110 -1.48 0.64 -6.53
N VAL A 111 -0.97 0.02 -5.45
CA VAL A 111 0.18 0.50 -4.67
C VAL A 111 1.34 -0.48 -4.81
N ILE A 112 2.48 0.01 -5.27
CA ILE A 112 3.72 -0.76 -5.38
C ILE A 112 4.66 -0.30 -4.28
N CYS A 113 4.99 -1.20 -3.34
CA CYS A 113 6.01 -0.92 -2.31
C CYS A 113 7.39 -1.36 -2.81
N VAL A 114 8.38 -0.47 -2.68
CA VAL A 114 9.79 -0.71 -3.06
C VAL A 114 10.62 -0.78 -1.80
N VAL A 115 10.95 -1.99 -1.37
CA VAL A 115 11.58 -2.26 -0.07
C VAL A 115 13.08 -2.49 -0.27
N ASN A 116 13.86 -1.42 -0.15
CA ASN A 116 15.30 -1.40 -0.40
C ASN A 116 16.15 -1.75 0.85
N GLY A 117 15.54 -1.92 2.01
CA GLY A 117 16.19 -2.19 3.30
C GLY A 117 15.19 -2.72 4.33
N PRO A 118 15.56 -2.73 5.64
CA PRO A 118 14.67 -3.23 6.69
C PRO A 118 13.30 -2.54 6.72
N ALA A 119 12.25 -3.34 6.88
CA ALA A 119 10.86 -2.97 7.09
C ALA A 119 10.41 -3.63 8.40
N ILE A 120 10.26 -2.86 9.47
CA ILE A 120 10.11 -3.37 10.84
C ILE A 120 8.79 -2.85 11.45
N GLY A 121 8.05 -3.71 12.12
CA GLY A 121 6.78 -3.36 12.78
C GLY A 121 5.82 -2.66 11.82
N GLY A 122 5.35 -1.47 12.16
CA GLY A 122 4.51 -0.66 11.27
C GLY A 122 5.09 -0.45 9.86
N GLY A 123 6.43 -0.52 9.70
CA GLY A 123 7.07 -0.51 8.38
C GLY A 123 6.88 -1.81 7.60
N ALA A 124 6.89 -2.96 8.27
CA ALA A 124 6.57 -4.24 7.65
C ALA A 124 5.05 -4.34 7.34
N GLU A 125 4.20 -3.77 8.21
CA GLU A 125 2.78 -3.63 7.95
C GLU A 125 2.52 -2.79 6.71
N LEU A 126 3.23 -1.65 6.57
CA LEU A 126 3.13 -0.77 5.40
C LEU A 126 3.53 -1.49 4.11
N ALA A 127 4.62 -2.25 4.12
CA ALA A 127 5.03 -3.06 2.98
C ALA A 127 4.01 -4.15 2.65
N ALA A 128 3.50 -4.87 3.67
CA ALA A 128 2.51 -5.94 3.50
C ALA A 128 1.16 -5.44 2.98
N PHE A 129 0.84 -4.18 3.22
CA PHE A 129 -0.40 -3.55 2.74
C PHE A 129 -0.31 -3.06 1.29
N GLY A 130 0.88 -3.01 0.71
CA GLY A 130 1.07 -2.77 -0.72
C GLY A 130 0.49 -3.90 -1.56
N ASP A 131 -0.10 -3.56 -2.71
CA ASP A 131 -0.65 -4.57 -3.63
C ASP A 131 0.46 -5.40 -4.30
N LEU A 132 1.62 -4.78 -4.50
CA LEU A 132 2.81 -5.43 -5.05
C LEU A 132 4.05 -4.96 -4.28
N VAL A 133 4.96 -5.89 -4.00
CA VAL A 133 6.20 -5.61 -3.29
C VAL A 133 7.40 -6.03 -4.13
N ILE A 134 8.30 -5.08 -4.38
CA ILE A 134 9.62 -5.33 -4.96
C ILE A 134 10.65 -5.10 -3.87
N ALA A 135 11.50 -6.09 -3.59
CA ALA A 135 12.49 -5.99 -2.55
C ALA A 135 13.90 -6.21 -3.07
N THR A 136 14.89 -5.72 -2.31
CA THR A 136 16.31 -6.09 -2.50
C THR A 136 16.72 -7.14 -1.46
N PRO A 137 17.84 -7.85 -1.64
CA PRO A 137 18.37 -8.79 -0.64
C PRO A 137 18.70 -8.16 0.72
N LYS A 138 18.74 -6.82 0.81
CA LYS A 138 18.91 -6.08 2.08
C LYS A 138 17.64 -5.97 2.88
N ALA A 139 16.48 -6.20 2.28
CA ALA A 139 15.21 -6.13 2.98
C ALA A 139 15.12 -7.21 4.07
N ARG A 140 14.55 -6.82 5.19
CA ARG A 140 14.19 -7.70 6.32
C ARG A 140 12.80 -7.28 6.77
N PHE A 141 11.95 -8.23 7.07
CA PHE A 141 10.59 -7.98 7.55
C PHE A 141 10.46 -8.56 8.95
N ALA A 142 10.01 -7.77 9.91
CA ALA A 142 9.80 -8.24 11.28
C ALA A 142 8.60 -7.57 11.93
N GLN A 143 7.99 -8.27 12.90
CA GLN A 143 6.92 -7.76 13.77
C GLN A 143 7.36 -7.88 15.24
N PRO A 144 8.29 -7.01 15.70
CA PRO A 144 8.92 -7.17 17.03
C PRO A 144 8.09 -6.61 18.18
N GLU A 145 6.86 -6.14 17.92
CA GLU A 145 5.98 -5.47 18.88
C GLU A 145 5.75 -6.30 20.14
N ILE A 146 5.74 -7.62 20.03
CA ILE A 146 5.55 -8.53 21.15
C ILE A 146 6.64 -8.33 22.22
N SER A 147 7.86 -7.94 21.83
CA SER A 147 8.98 -7.74 22.76
C SER A 147 8.83 -6.51 23.65
N ILE A 148 7.94 -5.58 23.27
CA ILE A 148 7.63 -4.38 24.05
C ILE A 148 6.22 -4.44 24.68
N GLY A 149 5.58 -5.62 24.67
CA GLY A 149 4.31 -5.85 25.35
C GLY A 149 3.07 -5.40 24.58
N VAL A 150 3.18 -5.19 23.26
CA VAL A 150 2.07 -4.90 22.37
C VAL A 150 2.06 -5.87 21.18
N PHE A 151 1.04 -5.84 20.35
CA PHE A 151 0.96 -6.65 19.14
C PHE A 151 0.71 -5.74 17.93
N PRO A 152 1.14 -6.14 16.71
CA PRO A 152 0.91 -5.37 15.49
C PRO A 152 -0.54 -5.55 15.01
N PRO A 153 -1.42 -4.53 15.10
CA PRO A 153 -2.86 -4.72 14.85
C PRO A 153 -3.17 -5.01 13.39
N LEU A 154 -2.47 -4.38 12.44
CA LEU A 154 -2.68 -4.62 11.03
C LEU A 154 -2.06 -5.93 10.56
N ALA A 155 -0.82 -6.23 10.99
CA ALA A 155 -0.20 -7.51 10.66
C ALA A 155 -1.02 -8.67 11.17
N SER A 156 -1.62 -8.55 12.37
CA SER A 156 -2.54 -9.56 12.92
C SER A 156 -3.78 -9.76 12.05
N THR A 157 -4.17 -8.77 11.27
CA THR A 157 -5.30 -8.83 10.35
C THR A 157 -4.90 -9.34 8.97
N ILE A 158 -3.81 -8.80 8.38
CA ILE A 158 -3.47 -9.07 6.98
C ILE A 158 -2.58 -10.31 6.78
N LEU A 159 -1.63 -10.57 7.68
CA LEU A 159 -0.70 -11.68 7.51
C LEU A 159 -1.39 -13.05 7.39
N PRO A 160 -2.47 -13.38 8.13
CA PRO A 160 -3.16 -14.65 7.94
C PRO A 160 -3.68 -14.88 6.52
N PHE A 161 -4.03 -13.80 5.79
CA PHE A 161 -4.45 -13.89 4.39
C PHE A 161 -3.26 -14.01 3.43
N LEU A 162 -2.12 -13.39 3.74
CA LEU A 162 -0.94 -13.39 2.88
C LEU A 162 -0.15 -14.70 2.99
N VAL A 163 0.09 -15.18 4.22
CA VAL A 163 1.05 -16.28 4.49
C VAL A 163 0.39 -17.46 5.20
N GLY A 164 -0.90 -17.38 5.48
CA GLY A 164 -1.62 -18.36 6.29
C GLY A 164 -1.41 -18.18 7.80
N PRO A 165 -2.33 -18.72 8.62
CA PRO A 165 -2.38 -18.41 10.05
C PRO A 165 -1.17 -18.94 10.85
N LYS A 166 -0.56 -20.06 10.44
CA LYS A 166 0.60 -20.61 11.17
C LYS A 166 1.84 -19.74 11.02
N ILE A 167 2.14 -19.29 9.81
CA ILE A 167 3.27 -18.40 9.55
C ILE A 167 3.00 -17.02 10.18
N ALA A 168 1.77 -16.51 10.07
CA ALA A 168 1.40 -15.25 10.71
C ALA A 168 1.63 -15.29 12.23
N LEU A 169 1.21 -16.39 12.91
CA LEU A 169 1.46 -16.59 14.33
C LEU A 169 2.94 -16.67 14.66
N GLU A 170 3.73 -17.39 13.87
CA GLU A 170 5.19 -17.49 14.05
C GLU A 170 5.83 -16.09 14.00
N LEU A 171 5.53 -15.32 12.95
CA LEU A 171 6.08 -13.97 12.76
C LEU A 171 5.71 -13.02 13.92
N VAL A 172 4.44 -13.03 14.35
CA VAL A 172 3.96 -12.10 15.38
C VAL A 172 4.37 -12.52 16.79
N LEU A 173 4.35 -13.83 17.10
CA LEU A 173 4.64 -14.31 18.45
C LEU A 173 6.14 -14.38 18.74
N THR A 174 7.00 -14.57 17.73
CA THR A 174 8.46 -14.58 17.91
C THR A 174 9.05 -13.19 17.71
N GLY A 175 8.48 -12.37 16.85
CA GLY A 175 9.06 -11.09 16.44
C GLY A 175 10.35 -11.23 15.62
N GLU A 176 10.72 -12.46 15.24
CA GLU A 176 11.95 -12.72 14.50
C GLU A 176 11.88 -12.18 13.07
N PRO A 177 12.99 -11.58 12.57
CA PRO A 177 13.02 -11.06 11.23
C PRO A 177 13.12 -12.17 10.19
N VAL A 178 12.36 -12.05 9.11
CA VAL A 178 12.51 -12.87 7.90
C VAL A 178 13.33 -12.16 6.85
N THR A 179 14.15 -12.93 6.12
CA THR A 179 14.94 -12.42 4.99
C THR A 179 14.05 -12.12 3.79
N ALA A 180 14.57 -11.34 2.85
CA ALA A 180 13.86 -11.04 1.61
C ALA A 180 13.56 -12.30 0.77
N GLU A 181 14.48 -13.27 0.78
CA GLU A 181 14.31 -14.58 0.13
C GLU A 181 13.14 -15.34 0.75
N ARG A 182 13.10 -15.41 2.09
CA ARG A 182 12.01 -16.09 2.79
C ARG A 182 10.68 -15.37 2.58
N ALA A 183 10.66 -14.04 2.56
CA ALA A 183 9.47 -13.24 2.27
C ALA A 183 8.94 -13.49 0.84
N LEU A 184 9.85 -13.69 -0.14
CA LEU A 184 9.48 -14.09 -1.49
C LEU A 184 8.83 -15.49 -1.51
N GLU A 185 9.43 -16.47 -0.83
CA GLU A 185 8.87 -17.83 -0.71
C GLU A 185 7.48 -17.84 -0.06
N LEU A 186 7.26 -16.97 0.93
CA LEU A 186 5.99 -16.83 1.64
C LEU A 186 4.92 -16.05 0.88
N GLY A 187 5.28 -15.43 -0.26
CA GLY A 187 4.35 -14.60 -1.03
C GLY A 187 4.16 -13.17 -0.50
N MET A 188 4.95 -12.74 0.49
CA MET A 188 4.97 -11.36 0.98
C MET A 188 5.66 -10.40 0.00
N VAL A 189 6.55 -10.92 -0.84
CA VAL A 189 7.32 -10.19 -1.85
C VAL A 189 7.02 -10.79 -3.21
N ASN A 190 6.71 -9.95 -4.20
CA ASN A 190 6.45 -10.39 -5.58
C ASN A 190 7.74 -10.54 -6.40
N ARG A 191 8.75 -9.72 -6.11
CA ARG A 191 10.03 -9.73 -6.84
C ARG A 191 11.18 -9.40 -5.89
N LEU A 192 12.21 -10.24 -5.95
CA LEU A 192 13.48 -10.01 -5.28
C LEU A 192 14.54 -9.72 -6.35
N VAL A 193 15.17 -8.54 -6.29
CA VAL A 193 16.10 -8.09 -7.33
C VAL A 193 17.34 -7.47 -6.71
N PRO A 194 18.53 -7.62 -7.34
CA PRO A 194 19.72 -6.90 -6.91
C PRO A 194 19.50 -5.38 -6.93
N GLU A 195 20.12 -4.65 -6.01
CA GLU A 195 20.01 -3.20 -5.92
C GLU A 195 20.31 -2.49 -7.24
N THR A 196 21.29 -3.00 -7.99
CA THR A 196 21.66 -2.45 -9.30
C THR A 196 20.56 -2.57 -10.36
N GLN A 197 19.56 -3.43 -10.13
CA GLN A 197 18.43 -3.64 -11.05
C GLN A 197 17.11 -3.07 -10.50
N LEU A 198 17.12 -2.55 -9.27
CA LEU A 198 15.89 -2.14 -8.57
C LEU A 198 15.11 -1.10 -9.38
N GLU A 199 15.72 0.06 -9.69
CA GLU A 199 15.05 1.15 -10.40
C GLU A 199 14.54 0.71 -11.78
N LYS A 200 15.33 -0.09 -12.51
CA LYS A 200 14.88 -0.64 -13.79
C LYS A 200 13.67 -1.55 -13.64
N THR A 201 13.69 -2.45 -12.66
CA THR A 201 12.56 -3.39 -12.42
C THR A 201 11.30 -2.66 -11.99
N VAL A 202 11.44 -1.64 -11.15
CA VAL A 202 10.33 -0.76 -10.73
C VAL A 202 9.76 -0.04 -11.95
N ALA A 203 10.61 0.61 -12.74
CA ALA A 203 10.18 1.32 -13.94
C ALA A 203 9.47 0.40 -14.95
N ASP A 204 10.02 -0.79 -15.21
CA ASP A 204 9.41 -1.78 -16.12
C ASP A 204 8.01 -2.23 -15.64
N LEU A 205 7.85 -2.45 -14.31
CA LEU A 205 6.55 -2.82 -13.74
C LEU A 205 5.55 -1.66 -13.78
N VAL A 206 6.00 -0.48 -13.36
CA VAL A 206 5.20 0.76 -13.38
C VAL A 206 4.72 1.06 -14.80
N ASN A 207 5.62 1.05 -15.78
CA ASN A 207 5.26 1.30 -17.19
C ASN A 207 4.23 0.29 -17.70
N ARG A 208 4.38 -0.98 -17.34
CA ARG A 208 3.43 -2.04 -17.74
C ARG A 208 2.04 -1.77 -17.15
N ILE A 209 1.93 -1.48 -15.86
CA ILE A 209 0.64 -1.19 -15.20
C ILE A 209 0.07 0.12 -15.73
N ASN A 210 0.87 1.16 -15.82
CA ASN A 210 0.46 2.49 -16.28
C ASN A 210 0.00 2.52 -17.75
N SER A 211 0.41 1.54 -18.56
CA SER A 211 -0.06 1.40 -19.95
C SER A 211 -1.52 0.96 -20.07
N HIS A 212 -2.16 0.58 -18.98
CA HIS A 212 -3.57 0.19 -18.93
C HIS A 212 -4.48 1.34 -18.51
N SER A 213 -5.78 1.15 -18.68
CA SER A 213 -6.81 2.08 -18.19
C SER A 213 -6.81 2.13 -16.66
N GLY A 214 -6.74 3.33 -16.07
CA GLY A 214 -6.78 3.52 -14.62
C GLY A 214 -8.07 2.96 -13.98
N PRO A 215 -9.28 3.29 -14.47
CA PRO A 215 -10.52 2.73 -13.95
C PRO A 215 -10.58 1.20 -14.03
N VAL A 216 -10.05 0.60 -15.10
CA VAL A 216 -10.00 -0.88 -15.23
C VAL A 216 -9.07 -1.50 -14.19
N LEU A 217 -7.91 -0.87 -13.91
CA LEU A 217 -7.02 -1.29 -12.82
C LEU A 217 -7.72 -1.23 -11.46
N THR A 218 -8.46 -0.13 -11.20
CA THR A 218 -9.26 0.03 -9.98
C THR A 218 -10.31 -1.07 -9.83
N MET A 219 -11.06 -1.38 -10.90
CA MET A 219 -12.07 -2.45 -10.86
C MET A 219 -11.44 -3.82 -10.64
N ALA A 220 -10.27 -4.10 -11.23
CA ALA A 220 -9.55 -5.35 -11.02
C ALA A 220 -9.10 -5.51 -9.56
N LYS A 221 -8.50 -4.46 -8.96
CA LYS A 221 -8.13 -4.44 -7.54
C LYS A 221 -9.35 -4.64 -6.64
N LYS A 222 -10.44 -3.89 -6.89
CA LYS A 222 -11.71 -4.00 -6.16
C LYS A 222 -12.28 -5.42 -6.19
N ALA A 223 -12.25 -6.07 -7.36
CA ALA A 223 -12.77 -7.44 -7.52
C ALA A 223 -11.93 -8.46 -6.72
N ILE A 224 -10.59 -8.31 -6.73
CA ILE A 224 -9.68 -9.20 -6.02
C ILE A 224 -9.83 -9.02 -4.50
N LEU A 225 -9.63 -7.78 -4.01
CA LEU A 225 -9.61 -7.52 -2.56
C LEU A 225 -10.98 -7.69 -1.93
N GLY A 226 -12.05 -7.26 -2.60
CA GLY A 226 -13.41 -7.42 -2.10
C GLY A 226 -13.90 -8.87 -2.06
N GLY A 227 -13.23 -9.78 -2.75
CA GLY A 227 -13.50 -11.23 -2.69
C GLY A 227 -12.82 -11.95 -1.53
N ILE A 228 -11.84 -11.31 -0.87
CA ILE A 228 -11.09 -11.93 0.24
C ILE A 228 -12.04 -12.23 1.40
N GLY A 229 -11.96 -13.46 1.93
CA GLY A 229 -12.80 -13.92 3.03
C GLY A 229 -14.21 -14.37 2.63
N MET A 230 -14.62 -14.19 1.39
CA MET A 230 -15.90 -14.71 0.89
C MET A 230 -15.83 -16.21 0.57
N SER A 231 -16.99 -16.89 0.58
CA SER A 231 -17.06 -18.20 -0.06
C SER A 231 -16.75 -18.07 -1.56
N LEU A 232 -16.21 -19.14 -2.18
CA LEU A 232 -15.92 -19.12 -3.64
C LEU A 232 -17.17 -18.72 -4.47
N ARG A 233 -18.35 -19.18 -4.04
CA ARG A 233 -19.64 -18.83 -4.69
C ARG A 233 -19.95 -17.34 -4.60
N ASP A 234 -19.76 -16.74 -3.43
CA ASP A 234 -20.08 -15.33 -3.20
C ASP A 234 -19.01 -14.42 -3.82
N GLY A 235 -17.72 -14.81 -3.75
CA GLY A 235 -16.65 -14.11 -4.45
C GLY A 235 -16.85 -14.09 -5.97
N LEU A 236 -17.32 -15.21 -6.57
CA LEU A 236 -17.65 -15.25 -7.99
C LEU A 236 -18.81 -14.28 -8.31
N LYS A 237 -19.89 -14.27 -7.51
CA LYS A 237 -21.00 -13.32 -7.69
C LYS A 237 -20.52 -11.87 -7.55
N HIS A 238 -19.67 -11.59 -6.57
CA HIS A 238 -19.07 -10.27 -6.35
C HIS A 238 -18.30 -9.80 -7.59
N SER A 239 -17.37 -10.61 -8.09
CA SER A 239 -16.57 -10.29 -9.27
C SER A 239 -17.43 -10.11 -10.53
N MET A 240 -18.43 -10.98 -10.74
CA MET A 240 -19.36 -10.85 -11.86
C MET A 240 -20.21 -9.59 -11.77
N ASN A 241 -20.62 -9.19 -10.55
CA ASN A 241 -21.37 -7.95 -10.35
C ASN A 241 -20.53 -6.73 -10.73
N ILE A 242 -19.28 -6.67 -10.27
CA ILE A 242 -18.35 -5.58 -10.65
C ILE A 242 -18.15 -5.56 -12.16
N PHE A 243 -17.92 -6.73 -12.79
CA PHE A 243 -17.69 -6.82 -14.22
C PHE A 243 -18.88 -6.29 -15.04
N LEU A 244 -20.10 -6.73 -14.71
CA LEU A 244 -21.30 -6.41 -15.52
C LEU A 244 -21.85 -5.00 -15.23
N ASN A 245 -21.82 -4.58 -13.96
CA ASN A 245 -22.51 -3.36 -13.53
C ASN A 245 -21.59 -2.14 -13.41
N GLU A 246 -20.29 -2.34 -13.30
CA GLU A 246 -19.32 -1.26 -13.17
C GLU A 246 -18.32 -1.25 -14.35
N LEU A 247 -17.52 -2.30 -14.51
CA LEU A 247 -16.46 -2.37 -15.53
C LEU A 247 -16.99 -2.23 -16.95
N TYR A 248 -18.02 -3.02 -17.32
CA TYR A 248 -18.52 -3.06 -18.69
C TYR A 248 -19.17 -1.74 -19.16
N ARG A 249 -19.47 -0.85 -18.22
CA ARG A 249 -20.03 0.50 -18.48
C ARG A 249 -18.94 1.55 -18.76
N LEU A 250 -17.67 1.25 -18.49
CA LEU A 250 -16.58 2.17 -18.75
C LEU A 250 -16.36 2.35 -20.26
N GLU A 251 -16.11 3.57 -20.70
CA GLU A 251 -15.72 3.85 -22.09
C GLU A 251 -14.45 3.09 -22.47
N ASP A 252 -13.48 3.01 -21.55
CA ASP A 252 -12.22 2.32 -21.75
C ASP A 252 -12.41 0.79 -21.92
N SER A 253 -13.41 0.18 -21.28
CA SER A 253 -13.74 -1.22 -21.49
C SER A 253 -14.19 -1.45 -22.95
N GLN A 254 -15.03 -0.59 -23.49
CA GLN A 254 -15.49 -0.65 -24.85
C GLN A 254 -14.37 -0.32 -25.85
N GLU A 255 -13.50 0.64 -25.52
CA GLU A 255 -12.34 0.99 -26.33
C GLU A 255 -11.36 -0.19 -26.43
N GLY A 256 -11.07 -0.85 -25.31
CA GLY A 256 -10.15 -2.02 -25.30
C GLY A 256 -10.63 -3.15 -26.20
N LEU A 257 -11.94 -3.48 -26.15
CA LEU A 257 -12.54 -4.49 -27.01
C LEU A 257 -12.50 -4.08 -28.49
N ARG A 258 -12.81 -2.82 -28.80
CA ARG A 258 -12.75 -2.26 -30.15
C ARG A 258 -11.33 -2.30 -30.71
N ALA A 259 -10.36 -1.83 -29.94
CA ALA A 259 -8.96 -1.80 -30.32
C ALA A 259 -8.42 -3.21 -30.64
N LEU A 260 -8.86 -4.23 -29.86
CA LEU A 260 -8.50 -5.62 -30.10
C LEU A 260 -9.03 -6.13 -31.46
N VAL A 261 -10.30 -5.84 -31.77
CA VAL A 261 -10.92 -6.23 -33.07
C VAL A 261 -10.23 -5.51 -34.23
N GLU A 262 -9.91 -4.24 -34.05
CA GLU A 262 -9.26 -3.39 -35.06
C GLU A 262 -7.74 -3.61 -35.14
N LYS A 263 -7.17 -4.47 -34.28
CA LYS A 263 -5.72 -4.78 -34.21
C LYS A 263 -4.84 -3.54 -34.05
N ARG A 264 -5.27 -2.57 -33.25
CA ARG A 264 -4.54 -1.36 -32.91
C ARG A 264 -4.31 -1.27 -31.40
N LYS A 265 -3.46 -0.34 -30.98
CA LYS A 265 -3.33 0.00 -29.56
C LYS A 265 -4.58 0.77 -29.08
N PRO A 266 -5.08 0.47 -27.87
CA PRO A 266 -6.17 1.22 -27.28
C PRO A 266 -5.74 2.66 -26.92
N ASN A 267 -6.71 3.57 -26.95
CA ASN A 267 -6.52 4.98 -26.54
C ASN A 267 -7.37 5.23 -25.30
N TRP A 268 -6.78 5.00 -24.13
CA TRP A 268 -7.47 5.11 -22.86
C TRP A 268 -7.89 6.54 -22.54
N LYS A 269 -9.16 6.73 -22.19
CA LYS A 269 -9.73 8.00 -21.74
C LYS A 269 -9.77 8.13 -20.23
N ASN A 270 -9.50 7.00 -19.51
CA ASN A 270 -9.56 6.87 -18.07
C ASN A 270 -10.94 7.20 -17.49
N ARG A 271 -11.99 6.73 -18.12
CA ARG A 271 -13.38 6.90 -17.72
C ARG A 271 -14.29 5.79 -18.24
#